data_22b7cfae5f7fad0dfda54e8ed9c6d2e1
#
_entry.id   22b7cfae5f7fad0dfda54e8ed9c6d2e1
#
_cell.length_a   1.000
_cell.length_b   1.000
_cell.length_c   1.000
_cell.angle_alpha   90.00
_cell.angle_beta   90.00
_cell.angle_gamma   90.00
#
_symmetry.space_group_name_H-M   'P 1'
#
loop_
_entity.id
_entity.type
_entity.pdbx_description
1 polymer ?
#
loop_
_entity_poly.entity_id
_entity_poly.type
_entity_poly.pdbx_seq_one_letter_code
_entity_poly.pdbx_strand_id
1 'polypeptide(L)'
;LIEVFNPKGRDLQDIKSVAIFCGLILECIDPQGIIQKSDKQIQNLANRNMTRWRYRAIDYIKLKPEPNEPVSLSEFVISWQNRHPKNRDKWPESASLMELAYKLTTWIEDLQEDVEGIVYLEAITRSIKQTGFFNKYSGNIVFTNSKTERESVLEAIWNIFIPIATGGVGIDEDLLETLPDDRINIMSIHQSKGLEFPLVIVDVGSKFKKNTFNTQNLRFPKIEPENRSIEDSIRCFSSLGESQRSEKDRSFDDLTRLYFVAFSRAENVLLLIGLISSLDGYSVNNNLKQIPNVALGWS
;
A
#
# COMPACT_ATOMS: atom_id res chain seq x y z
N LEU A 1 9.17 -21.04 13.71
CA LEU A 1 8.10 -20.07 13.41
C LEU A 1 7.80 -20.18 11.92
N ILE A 2 6.54 -20.29 11.56
CA ILE A 2 6.11 -20.27 10.15
C ILE A 2 6.05 -18.80 9.75
N GLU A 3 6.74 -18.42 8.69
CA GLU A 3 6.71 -17.08 8.14
C GLU A 3 5.42 -16.83 7.35
N VAL A 4 4.97 -15.59 7.35
CA VAL A 4 3.73 -15.19 6.69
C VAL A 4 4.06 -14.11 5.67
N PHE A 5 3.62 -14.31 4.44
CA PHE A 5 3.68 -13.33 3.37
C PHE A 5 2.33 -12.58 3.30
N ASN A 6 2.36 -11.30 3.63
CA ASN A 6 1.17 -10.44 3.61
C ASN A 6 1.57 -8.98 3.35
N PRO A 7 1.97 -8.64 2.14
CA PRO A 7 2.47 -7.29 1.83
C PRO A 7 1.45 -6.18 2.06
N LYS A 8 0.15 -6.49 2.02
CA LYS A 8 -0.94 -5.53 2.33
C LYS A 8 -1.39 -5.54 3.79
N GLY A 9 -0.81 -6.38 4.62
CA GLY A 9 -1.22 -6.52 6.02
C GLY A 9 -0.90 -5.31 6.90
N ARG A 10 -0.06 -4.41 6.40
CA ARG A 10 0.34 -3.17 7.09
C ARG A 10 0.40 -2.02 6.09
N ASP A 11 0.06 -0.84 6.55
CA ASP A 11 0.27 0.37 5.76
C ASP A 11 1.78 0.61 5.55
N LEU A 12 2.15 1.06 4.35
CA LEU A 12 3.53 1.25 3.92
C LEU A 12 4.34 2.12 4.91
N GLN A 13 3.69 3.16 5.49
CA GLN A 13 4.30 4.06 6.46
C GLN A 13 4.70 3.39 7.80
N ASP A 14 4.14 2.24 8.13
CA ASP A 14 4.39 1.55 9.40
C ASP A 14 5.45 0.44 9.29
N ILE A 15 5.82 0.07 8.09
CA ILE A 15 6.83 -0.94 7.80
C ILE A 15 8.21 -0.42 8.18
N LYS A 16 8.97 -1.25 8.92
CA LYS A 16 10.26 -0.83 9.50
C LYS A 16 11.29 -0.49 8.44
N SER A 17 11.46 -1.34 7.43
CA SER A 17 12.43 -1.13 6.33
C SER A 17 12.08 0.09 5.49
N VAL A 18 10.79 0.30 5.19
CA VAL A 18 10.30 1.51 4.50
C VAL A 18 10.57 2.77 5.32
N ALA A 19 10.29 2.73 6.63
CA ALA A 19 10.54 3.86 7.51
C ALA A 19 12.02 4.23 7.60
N ILE A 20 12.92 3.24 7.65
CA ILE A 20 14.37 3.46 7.61
C ILE A 20 14.75 4.07 6.26
N PHE A 21 14.31 3.49 5.16
CA PHE A 21 14.64 3.92 3.80
C PHE A 21 14.19 5.35 3.52
N CYS A 22 12.91 5.65 3.75
CA CYS A 22 12.39 7.01 3.59
C CYS A 22 13.07 8.01 4.53
N GLY A 23 13.38 7.58 5.76
CA GLY A 23 14.12 8.39 6.71
C GLY A 23 15.55 8.71 6.25
N LEU A 24 16.25 7.75 5.67
CA LEU A 24 17.59 7.95 5.10
C LEU A 24 17.57 8.96 3.94
N ILE A 25 16.63 8.80 3.02
CA ILE A 25 16.48 9.78 1.91
C ILE A 25 16.20 11.17 2.48
N LEU A 26 15.27 11.29 3.44
CA LEU A 26 14.94 12.56 4.08
C LEU A 26 16.15 13.17 4.82
N GLU A 27 16.97 12.39 5.51
CA GLU A 27 18.19 12.90 6.17
C GLU A 27 19.26 13.33 5.17
N CYS A 28 19.32 12.70 3.99
CA CYS A 28 20.20 13.15 2.92
C CYS A 28 19.77 14.50 2.32
N ILE A 29 18.47 14.68 2.05
CA ILE A 29 18.00 15.87 1.31
C ILE A 29 17.60 17.05 2.22
N ASP A 30 17.17 16.79 3.44
CA ASP A 30 16.73 17.79 4.43
C ASP A 30 17.25 17.41 5.82
N PRO A 31 18.55 17.61 6.11
CA PRO A 31 19.16 17.25 7.37
C PRO A 31 18.40 17.81 8.56
N GLN A 32 18.13 16.96 9.56
CA GLN A 32 17.39 17.30 10.79
C GLN A 32 15.96 17.81 10.55
N GLY A 33 15.44 17.73 9.32
CA GLY A 33 14.10 18.16 8.97
C GLY A 33 13.90 19.69 9.06
N ILE A 34 14.88 20.48 8.72
CA ILE A 34 14.82 21.95 8.81
C ILE A 34 13.74 22.49 7.87
N ILE A 35 13.70 22.01 6.62
CA ILE A 35 12.75 22.43 5.61
C ILE A 35 11.37 21.89 5.96
N GLN A 36 11.26 20.61 6.31
CA GLN A 36 10.01 19.97 6.76
C GLN A 36 9.35 20.73 7.92
N LYS A 37 10.12 21.06 8.96
CA LYS A 37 9.59 21.76 10.16
C LYS A 37 9.18 23.20 9.89
N SER A 38 9.77 23.83 8.87
CA SER A 38 9.48 25.22 8.50
C SER A 38 8.18 25.36 7.71
N ASP A 39 7.66 24.28 7.12
CA ASP A 39 6.42 24.30 6.36
C ASP A 39 5.23 23.92 7.27
N LYS A 40 4.47 24.95 7.65
CA LYS A 40 3.29 24.81 8.54
C LYS A 40 2.08 24.17 7.84
N GLN A 41 2.11 23.99 6.52
CA GLN A 41 1.01 23.40 5.76
C GLN A 41 1.04 21.87 5.81
N ILE A 42 2.17 21.26 6.18
CA ILE A 42 2.29 19.81 6.31
C ILE A 42 1.36 19.31 7.43
N GLN A 43 0.48 18.38 7.08
CA GLN A 43 -0.46 17.76 8.02
C GLN A 43 0.27 17.11 9.20
N ASN A 44 -0.31 17.19 10.39
CA ASN A 44 0.28 16.65 11.62
C ASN A 44 0.61 15.15 11.51
N LEU A 45 -0.22 14.36 10.84
CA LEU A 45 0.02 12.93 10.66
C LEU A 45 1.28 12.67 9.82
N ALA A 46 1.39 13.32 8.66
CA ALA A 46 2.54 13.20 7.78
C ALA A 46 3.83 13.66 8.48
N ASN A 47 3.78 14.83 9.13
CA ASN A 47 4.92 15.37 9.85
C ASN A 47 5.42 14.44 10.97
N ARG A 48 4.50 13.85 11.75
CA ARG A 48 4.82 12.87 12.80
C ARG A 48 5.45 11.60 12.24
N ASN A 49 4.91 11.06 11.13
CA ASN A 49 5.44 9.84 10.51
C ASN A 49 6.81 10.07 9.90
N MET A 50 7.02 11.15 9.15
CA MET A 50 8.35 11.51 8.60
C MET A 50 9.38 11.75 9.72
N THR A 51 8.97 12.39 10.82
CA THR A 51 9.85 12.57 11.98
C THR A 51 10.25 11.23 12.61
N ARG A 52 9.29 10.30 12.77
CA ARG A 52 9.54 8.94 13.25
C ARG A 52 10.51 8.19 12.33
N TRP A 53 10.37 8.33 11.01
CA TRP A 53 11.26 7.72 10.02
C TRP A 53 12.70 8.22 10.15
N ARG A 54 12.88 9.52 10.36
CA ARG A 54 14.20 10.12 10.58
C ARG A 54 14.89 9.53 11.83
N TYR A 55 14.17 9.39 12.93
CA TYR A 55 14.73 8.75 14.14
C TYR A 55 15.16 7.32 13.86
N ARG A 56 14.33 6.53 13.15
CA ARG A 56 14.71 5.16 12.78
C ARG A 56 15.93 5.10 11.85
N ALA A 57 16.04 6.03 10.92
CA ALA A 57 17.20 6.12 10.05
C ALA A 57 18.48 6.48 10.80
N ILE A 58 18.43 7.46 11.73
CA ILE A 58 19.56 7.84 12.57
C ILE A 58 20.02 6.66 13.44
N ASP A 59 19.07 5.92 14.02
CA ASP A 59 19.41 4.74 14.82
C ASP A 59 19.99 3.62 13.95
N TYR A 60 19.48 3.45 12.74
CA TYR A 60 20.02 2.47 11.78
C TYR A 60 21.46 2.80 11.35
N ILE A 61 21.77 4.07 11.08
CA ILE A 61 23.15 4.51 10.77
C ILE A 61 24.11 4.14 11.90
N LYS A 62 23.71 4.24 13.18
CA LYS A 62 24.52 3.87 14.33
C LYS A 62 24.85 2.38 14.39
N LEU A 63 24.04 1.52 13.79
CA LEU A 63 24.28 0.08 13.72
C LEU A 63 25.40 -0.30 12.76
N LYS A 64 25.91 0.64 11.96
CA LYS A 64 26.94 0.45 10.93
C LYS A 64 26.62 -0.72 10.01
N PRO A 65 25.49 -0.66 9.26
CA PRO A 65 25.08 -1.76 8.37
C PRO A 65 26.09 -1.96 7.24
N GLU A 66 26.21 -3.19 6.78
CA GLU A 66 27.00 -3.54 5.60
C GLU A 66 26.32 -2.96 4.32
N PRO A 67 27.09 -2.63 3.27
CA PRO A 67 28.56 -2.64 3.23
C PRO A 67 29.17 -1.41 3.90
N ASN A 68 30.33 -1.59 4.56
CA ASN A 68 31.11 -0.50 5.19
C ASN A 68 32.24 0.02 4.30
N GLU A 69 32.52 -0.66 3.19
CA GLU A 69 33.59 -0.31 2.26
C GLU A 69 33.05 -0.32 0.81
N PRO A 70 33.52 0.55 -0.07
CA PRO A 70 34.54 1.61 0.12
C PRO A 70 34.03 2.85 0.87
N VAL A 71 32.71 2.97 1.11
CA VAL A 71 32.07 4.11 1.80
C VAL A 71 31.00 3.52 2.74
N SER A 72 31.06 3.87 4.01
CA SER A 72 30.02 3.49 4.96
C SER A 72 28.73 4.29 4.75
N LEU A 73 27.58 3.76 5.23
CA LEU A 73 26.30 4.50 5.19
C LEU A 73 26.41 5.87 5.88
N SER A 74 27.11 5.93 7.00
CA SER A 74 27.33 7.19 7.73
C SER A 74 28.07 8.22 6.90
N GLU A 75 29.18 7.84 6.27
CA GLU A 75 29.97 8.73 5.40
C GLU A 75 29.16 9.16 4.18
N PHE A 76 28.39 8.25 3.59
CA PHE A 76 27.53 8.56 2.46
C PHE A 76 26.47 9.62 2.82
N VAL A 77 25.76 9.43 3.94
CA VAL A 77 24.76 10.39 4.42
C VAL A 77 25.41 11.75 4.73
N ILE A 78 26.55 11.75 5.43
CA ILE A 78 27.29 12.97 5.75
C ILE A 78 27.74 13.70 4.47
N SER A 79 28.14 12.97 3.42
CA SER A 79 28.53 13.59 2.14
C SER A 79 27.34 14.32 1.51
N TRP A 80 26.14 13.76 1.59
CA TRP A 80 24.90 14.41 1.12
C TRP A 80 24.51 15.61 1.96
N GLN A 81 24.68 15.55 3.27
CA GLN A 81 24.38 16.65 4.19
C GLN A 81 25.33 17.84 4.01
N ASN A 82 26.60 17.55 3.66
CA ASN A 82 27.64 18.57 3.42
C ASN A 82 27.72 19.06 1.98
N ARG A 83 26.79 18.64 1.10
CA ARG A 83 26.69 19.20 -0.25
C ARG A 83 26.53 20.71 -0.19
N HIS A 84 27.33 21.41 -0.97
CA HIS A 84 27.28 22.87 -0.99
C HIS A 84 27.46 23.41 -2.41
N PRO A 85 26.68 24.43 -2.83
CA PRO A 85 26.79 25.02 -4.15
C PRO A 85 28.20 25.55 -4.47
N LYS A 86 29.00 25.90 -3.45
CA LYS A 86 30.38 26.33 -3.59
C LYS A 86 31.37 25.18 -3.84
N ASN A 87 30.98 23.93 -3.60
CA ASN A 87 31.79 22.75 -3.88
C ASN A 87 31.43 22.12 -5.24
N ARG A 88 31.30 22.95 -6.26
CA ARG A 88 30.93 22.55 -7.63
C ARG A 88 31.83 21.45 -8.22
N ASP A 89 33.06 21.41 -7.81
CA ASP A 89 34.03 20.38 -8.25
C ASP A 89 33.69 18.97 -7.69
N LYS A 90 32.83 18.86 -6.66
CA LYS A 90 32.47 17.62 -6.00
C LYS A 90 31.02 17.23 -6.17
N TRP A 91 30.13 18.18 -6.38
CA TRP A 91 28.71 17.95 -6.51
C TRP A 91 28.15 18.52 -7.80
N PRO A 92 27.30 17.76 -8.53
CA PRO A 92 26.59 18.29 -9.70
C PRO A 92 25.61 19.37 -9.26
N GLU A 93 25.12 20.16 -10.22
CA GLU A 93 24.09 21.18 -9.96
C GLU A 93 22.75 20.60 -9.53
N SER A 94 22.51 19.34 -9.86
CA SER A 94 21.33 18.57 -9.43
C SER A 94 21.69 17.11 -9.25
N ALA A 95 20.96 16.41 -8.37
CA ALA A 95 21.09 14.99 -8.15
C ALA A 95 19.72 14.31 -8.14
N SER A 96 19.62 13.15 -8.77
CA SER A 96 18.40 12.38 -8.90
C SER A 96 18.05 11.71 -7.57
N LEU A 97 16.79 11.86 -7.13
CA LEU A 97 16.26 11.12 -5.99
C LEU A 97 16.21 9.60 -6.27
N MET A 98 16.04 9.23 -7.53
CA MET A 98 16.04 7.81 -7.91
C MET A 98 17.44 7.20 -7.74
N GLU A 99 18.48 7.91 -8.16
CA GLU A 99 19.87 7.46 -7.95
C GLU A 99 20.23 7.38 -6.46
N LEU A 100 19.78 8.38 -5.67
CA LEU A 100 19.93 8.36 -4.22
C LEU A 100 19.22 7.13 -3.61
N ALA A 101 17.98 6.86 -4.02
CA ALA A 101 17.21 5.72 -3.57
C ALA A 101 17.92 4.40 -3.87
N TYR A 102 18.32 4.17 -5.11
CA TYR A 102 19.06 2.96 -5.47
C TYR A 102 20.38 2.80 -4.70
N LYS A 103 21.09 3.90 -4.48
CA LYS A 103 22.33 3.83 -3.71
C LYS A 103 22.07 3.47 -2.26
N LEU A 104 21.06 4.06 -1.62
CA LEU A 104 20.71 3.76 -0.23
C LEU A 104 20.16 2.33 -0.04
N THR A 105 19.56 1.74 -1.06
CA THR A 105 19.09 0.36 -1.01
C THR A 105 20.22 -0.61 -0.68
N THR A 106 21.46 -0.34 -1.12
CA THR A 106 22.60 -1.24 -0.89
C THR A 106 22.92 -1.51 0.59
N TRP A 107 22.42 -0.66 1.50
CA TRP A 107 22.60 -0.84 2.96
C TRP A 107 21.35 -1.42 3.65
N ILE A 108 20.28 -1.78 2.93
CA ILE A 108 19.03 -2.27 3.53
C ILE A 108 18.70 -3.63 2.94
N GLU A 109 19.22 -4.67 3.57
CA GLU A 109 19.06 -6.07 3.15
C GLU A 109 17.58 -6.46 3.01
N ASP A 110 16.74 -6.09 4.00
CA ASP A 110 15.30 -6.35 3.97
C ASP A 110 14.58 -5.85 2.70
N LEU A 111 15.11 -4.84 2.01
CA LEU A 111 14.54 -4.32 0.76
C LEU A 111 15.09 -4.99 -0.50
N GLN A 112 16.18 -5.74 -0.39
CA GLN A 112 16.85 -6.39 -1.52
C GLN A 112 16.52 -7.87 -1.60
N GLU A 113 16.54 -8.55 -0.47
CA GLU A 113 16.49 -10.01 -0.38
C GLU A 113 15.11 -10.54 -0.01
N ASP A 114 14.31 -9.76 0.75
CA ASP A 114 12.98 -10.18 1.11
C ASP A 114 11.96 -9.86 0.01
N VAL A 115 11.12 -10.83 -0.32
CA VAL A 115 10.07 -10.70 -1.36
C VAL A 115 9.13 -9.53 -1.05
N GLU A 116 8.73 -9.36 0.21
CA GLU A 116 7.93 -8.19 0.62
C GLU A 116 8.73 -6.90 0.46
N GLY A 117 10.02 -6.93 0.79
CA GLY A 117 10.92 -5.79 0.66
C GLY A 117 11.01 -5.26 -0.77
N ILE A 118 11.08 -6.15 -1.76
CA ILE A 118 11.08 -5.79 -3.19
C ILE A 118 9.80 -5.07 -3.58
N VAL A 119 8.64 -5.54 -3.11
CA VAL A 119 7.34 -4.90 -3.37
C VAL A 119 7.27 -3.51 -2.74
N TYR A 120 7.80 -3.35 -1.52
CA TYR A 120 7.85 -2.05 -0.86
C TYR A 120 8.80 -1.08 -1.57
N LEU A 121 9.95 -1.58 -2.02
CA LEU A 121 10.91 -0.79 -2.79
C LEU A 121 10.30 -0.33 -4.11
N GLU A 122 9.56 -1.19 -4.80
CA GLU A 122 8.84 -0.82 -6.02
C GLU A 122 7.84 0.30 -5.77
N ALA A 123 7.00 0.19 -4.75
CA ALA A 123 6.01 1.21 -4.42
C ALA A 123 6.64 2.59 -4.18
N ILE A 124 7.78 2.63 -3.48
CA ILE A 124 8.51 3.86 -3.21
C ILE A 124 9.16 4.41 -4.49
N THR A 125 9.86 3.57 -5.25
CA THR A 125 10.54 3.99 -6.48
C THR A 125 9.56 4.42 -7.56
N ARG A 126 8.39 3.79 -7.65
CA ARG A 126 7.29 4.22 -8.50
C ARG A 126 6.79 5.61 -8.12
N SER A 127 6.63 5.91 -6.83
CA SER A 127 6.27 7.26 -6.36
C SER A 127 7.31 8.30 -6.77
N ILE A 128 8.60 8.00 -6.64
CA ILE A 128 9.69 8.88 -7.08
C ILE A 128 9.62 9.09 -8.60
N LYS A 129 9.42 8.02 -9.37
CA LYS A 129 9.35 8.07 -10.84
C LYS A 129 8.15 8.89 -11.33
N GLN A 130 6.98 8.71 -10.71
CA GLN A 130 5.78 9.47 -11.06
C GLN A 130 5.97 10.96 -10.86
N THR A 131 6.68 11.37 -9.82
CA THR A 131 7.03 12.77 -9.56
C THR A 131 7.84 13.37 -10.70
N GLY A 132 8.69 12.58 -11.36
CA GLY A 132 9.51 13.02 -12.49
C GLY A 132 8.72 13.51 -13.71
N PHE A 133 7.45 13.08 -13.87
CA PHE A 133 6.65 13.44 -15.06
C PHE A 133 5.85 14.74 -14.90
N PHE A 134 5.48 15.12 -13.68
CA PHE A 134 4.49 16.16 -13.46
C PHE A 134 5.01 17.37 -12.68
N ASN A 135 6.23 17.30 -12.17
CA ASN A 135 6.76 18.30 -11.24
C ASN A 135 7.90 19.14 -11.84
N LYS A 136 8.07 20.33 -11.29
CA LYS A 136 9.05 21.33 -11.77
C LYS A 136 10.49 20.82 -11.76
N TYR A 137 10.86 20.07 -10.71
CA TYR A 137 12.22 19.57 -10.53
C TYR A 137 12.37 18.10 -10.96
N SER A 138 11.29 17.47 -11.44
CA SER A 138 11.31 16.12 -12.04
C SER A 138 11.99 15.07 -11.17
N GLY A 139 11.77 15.10 -9.85
CA GLY A 139 12.38 14.16 -8.92
C GLY A 139 13.88 14.38 -8.70
N ASN A 140 14.41 15.57 -8.99
CA ASN A 140 15.78 15.94 -8.69
C ASN A 140 15.85 16.96 -7.56
N ILE A 141 16.91 16.90 -6.78
CA ILE A 141 17.28 17.94 -5.83
C ILE A 141 18.28 18.86 -6.53
N VAL A 142 17.97 20.15 -6.59
CA VAL A 142 18.74 21.14 -7.36
C VAL A 142 19.52 22.05 -6.40
N PHE A 143 20.83 22.08 -6.56
CA PHE A 143 21.77 22.75 -5.63
C PHE A 143 22.31 24.10 -6.13
N THR A 144 21.71 24.68 -7.15
CA THR A 144 22.21 25.94 -7.76
C THR A 144 22.21 27.10 -6.78
N ASN A 145 21.23 27.17 -5.90
CA ASN A 145 21.15 28.17 -4.83
C ASN A 145 20.20 27.67 -3.72
N SER A 146 20.26 28.27 -2.55
CA SER A 146 19.46 27.84 -1.36
C SER A 146 17.96 27.92 -1.57
N LYS A 147 17.46 28.83 -2.41
CA LYS A 147 16.01 28.93 -2.71
C LYS A 147 15.56 27.75 -3.56
N THR A 148 16.27 27.45 -4.64
CA THR A 148 15.97 26.36 -5.55
C THR A 148 16.12 25.00 -4.85
N GLU A 149 17.14 24.85 -4.01
CA GLU A 149 17.33 23.67 -3.20
C GLU A 149 16.13 23.45 -2.27
N ARG A 150 15.74 24.48 -1.52
CA ARG A 150 14.56 24.42 -0.67
C ARG A 150 13.29 24.06 -1.44
N GLU A 151 13.05 24.67 -2.58
CA GLU A 151 11.87 24.41 -3.42
C GLU A 151 11.85 22.95 -3.92
N SER A 152 12.99 22.42 -4.40
CA SER A 152 13.10 21.05 -4.89
C SER A 152 12.91 20.01 -3.76
N VAL A 153 13.43 20.29 -2.57
CA VAL A 153 13.22 19.46 -1.40
C VAL A 153 11.75 19.48 -0.96
N LEU A 154 11.11 20.65 -0.92
CA LEU A 154 9.68 20.76 -0.61
C LEU A 154 8.83 20.00 -1.63
N GLU A 155 9.15 20.10 -2.93
CA GLU A 155 8.46 19.33 -3.96
C GLU A 155 8.55 17.81 -3.69
N ALA A 156 9.73 17.31 -3.32
CA ALA A 156 9.92 15.92 -2.96
C ALA A 156 9.11 15.53 -1.70
N ILE A 157 9.11 16.39 -0.68
CA ILE A 157 8.34 16.15 0.56
C ILE A 157 6.84 16.05 0.24
N TRP A 158 6.30 17.00 -0.53
CA TRP A 158 4.88 17.06 -0.84
C TRP A 158 4.40 15.92 -1.75
N ASN A 159 5.20 15.58 -2.76
CA ASN A 159 4.73 14.67 -3.81
C ASN A 159 5.18 13.22 -3.64
N ILE A 160 6.15 12.95 -2.78
CA ILE A 160 6.65 11.60 -2.51
C ILE A 160 6.38 11.19 -1.06
N PHE A 161 6.94 11.96 -0.10
CA PHE A 161 6.96 11.51 1.29
C PHE A 161 5.63 11.70 2.03
N ILE A 162 4.88 12.78 1.75
CA ILE A 162 3.55 12.97 2.35
C ILE A 162 2.57 11.88 1.89
N PRO A 163 2.42 11.56 0.60
CA PRO A 163 1.58 10.45 0.17
C PRO A 163 1.94 9.12 0.84
N ILE A 164 3.21 8.77 0.93
CA ILE A 164 3.66 7.55 1.64
C ILE A 164 3.31 7.64 3.13
N ALA A 165 3.57 8.79 3.76
CA ALA A 165 3.36 9.00 5.20
C ALA A 165 1.89 9.01 5.62
N THR A 166 0.97 9.24 4.70
CA THR A 166 -0.48 9.28 4.94
C THR A 166 -1.23 8.07 4.40
N GLY A 167 -0.53 7.05 3.88
CA GLY A 167 -1.16 5.85 3.31
C GLY A 167 -1.76 6.05 1.92
N GLY A 168 -1.37 7.12 1.22
CA GLY A 168 -1.83 7.40 -0.15
C GLY A 168 -1.14 6.59 -1.25
N VAL A 169 -0.10 5.82 -0.90
CA VAL A 169 0.64 4.97 -1.85
C VAL A 169 0.23 3.52 -1.64
N GLY A 170 -0.40 2.93 -2.65
CA GLY A 170 -0.77 1.52 -2.66
C GLY A 170 0.39 0.62 -3.06
N ILE A 171 0.36 -0.60 -2.54
CA ILE A 171 1.25 -1.69 -2.93
C ILE A 171 0.62 -2.42 -4.12
N ASP A 172 1.40 -2.65 -5.15
CA ASP A 172 1.02 -3.41 -6.34
C ASP A 172 1.57 -4.83 -6.24
N GLU A 173 0.70 -5.78 -5.95
CA GLU A 173 1.06 -7.19 -5.80
C GLU A 173 1.05 -7.95 -7.13
N ASP A 174 0.45 -7.38 -8.18
CA ASP A 174 0.42 -8.00 -9.51
C ASP A 174 1.83 -8.07 -10.14
N LEU A 175 2.80 -7.40 -9.52
CA LEU A 175 4.21 -7.44 -9.91
C LEU A 175 4.95 -8.70 -9.43
N LEU A 176 4.36 -9.47 -8.54
CA LEU A 176 4.94 -10.72 -8.06
C LEU A 176 4.59 -11.83 -9.05
N GLU A 177 5.55 -12.18 -9.90
CA GLU A 177 5.41 -13.31 -10.84
C GLU A 177 5.26 -14.65 -10.10
N THR A 178 5.80 -14.77 -8.90
CA THR A 178 5.73 -15.98 -8.07
C THR A 178 5.51 -15.63 -6.60
N LEU A 179 4.61 -16.37 -5.96
CA LEU A 179 4.44 -16.32 -4.51
C LEU A 179 5.52 -17.16 -3.81
N PRO A 180 5.98 -16.77 -2.62
CA PRO A 180 6.94 -17.58 -1.89
C PRO A 180 6.30 -18.91 -1.45
N ASP A 181 7.01 -20.01 -1.69
CA ASP A 181 6.53 -21.37 -1.37
C ASP A 181 6.82 -21.77 0.09
N ASP A 182 7.73 -21.06 0.76
CA ASP A 182 8.21 -21.32 2.13
C ASP A 182 7.40 -20.60 3.22
N ARG A 183 6.36 -19.87 2.84
CA ARG A 183 5.55 -19.01 3.73
C ARG A 183 4.06 -19.25 3.60
N ILE A 184 3.30 -18.86 4.61
CA ILE A 184 1.83 -18.78 4.49
C ILE A 184 1.47 -17.50 3.73
N ASN A 185 0.87 -17.67 2.56
CA ASN A 185 0.43 -16.55 1.73
C ASN A 185 -0.96 -16.06 2.17
N ILE A 186 -1.06 -14.81 2.63
CA ILE A 186 -2.34 -14.15 2.93
C ILE A 186 -2.68 -13.21 1.80
N MET A 187 -3.79 -13.46 1.11
CA MET A 187 -4.22 -12.70 -0.04
C MET A 187 -5.73 -12.54 -0.12
N SER A 188 -6.20 -11.64 -0.96
CA SER A 188 -7.62 -11.55 -1.28
C SER A 188 -8.05 -12.67 -2.22
N ILE A 189 -9.36 -12.99 -2.23
CA ILE A 189 -9.92 -14.01 -3.14
C ILE A 189 -9.65 -13.62 -4.61
N HIS A 190 -9.65 -12.32 -4.94
CA HIS A 190 -9.37 -11.87 -6.30
C HIS A 190 -7.93 -12.17 -6.73
N GLN A 191 -6.98 -12.01 -5.84
CA GLN A 191 -5.56 -12.29 -6.08
C GLN A 191 -5.29 -13.79 -6.23
N SER A 192 -6.08 -14.64 -5.58
CA SER A 192 -5.94 -16.10 -5.71
C SER A 192 -6.46 -16.67 -7.04
N LYS A 193 -7.05 -15.81 -7.92
CA LYS A 193 -7.60 -16.27 -9.19
C LYS A 193 -6.50 -16.80 -10.10
N GLY A 194 -6.63 -18.05 -10.54
CA GLY A 194 -5.66 -18.74 -11.40
C GLY A 194 -4.55 -19.46 -10.65
N LEU A 195 -4.46 -19.30 -9.32
CA LEU A 195 -3.50 -20.02 -8.48
C LEU A 195 -4.17 -21.26 -7.87
N GLU A 196 -3.36 -22.24 -7.46
CA GLU A 196 -3.78 -23.45 -6.76
C GLU A 196 -2.83 -23.72 -5.61
N PHE A 197 -3.35 -24.22 -4.50
CA PHE A 197 -2.58 -24.44 -3.27
C PHE A 197 -2.95 -25.79 -2.63
N PRO A 198 -1.97 -26.52 -2.09
CA PRO A 198 -2.23 -27.77 -1.35
C PRO A 198 -3.20 -27.59 -0.17
N LEU A 199 -3.13 -26.45 0.51
CA LEU A 199 -3.98 -26.07 1.63
C LEU A 199 -4.51 -24.65 1.43
N VAL A 200 -5.83 -24.48 1.52
CA VAL A 200 -6.46 -23.16 1.50
C VAL A 200 -7.27 -22.97 2.79
N ILE A 201 -7.08 -21.83 3.44
CA ILE A 201 -7.84 -21.42 4.62
C ILE A 201 -8.67 -20.19 4.22
N VAL A 202 -10.01 -20.30 4.28
CA VAL A 202 -10.91 -19.22 3.89
C VAL A 202 -11.64 -18.67 5.11
N ASP A 203 -11.52 -17.37 5.37
CA ASP A 203 -12.35 -16.66 6.33
C ASP A 203 -13.74 -16.43 5.74
N VAL A 204 -14.71 -17.19 6.22
CA VAL A 204 -16.12 -17.12 5.81
C VAL A 204 -16.96 -16.21 6.72
N GLY A 205 -16.36 -15.66 7.77
CA GLY A 205 -17.06 -14.84 8.77
C GLY A 205 -16.97 -13.34 8.59
N SER A 206 -15.91 -12.83 7.96
CA SER A 206 -15.58 -11.39 7.98
C SER A 206 -16.57 -10.52 7.22
N LYS A 207 -17.10 -10.98 6.10
CA LYS A 207 -18.02 -10.19 5.26
C LYS A 207 -19.46 -10.17 5.75
N PHE A 208 -19.85 -11.11 6.61
CA PHE A 208 -21.22 -11.24 7.11
C PHE A 208 -21.47 -10.56 8.45
N LYS A 209 -20.43 -10.04 9.09
CA LYS A 209 -20.54 -9.34 10.37
C LYS A 209 -21.37 -8.06 10.33
N LYS A 210 -21.51 -7.43 9.19
CA LYS A 210 -22.29 -6.22 9.03
C LYS A 210 -23.53 -6.55 8.24
N ASN A 211 -24.64 -6.74 8.93
CA ASN A 211 -26.00 -6.73 8.35
C ASN A 211 -26.34 -5.40 7.65
N THR A 212 -25.34 -4.65 7.25
CA THR A 212 -25.50 -3.47 6.45
C THR A 212 -25.60 -3.92 5.01
N PHE A 213 -26.80 -4.42 4.63
CA PHE A 213 -27.26 -4.30 3.25
C PHE A 213 -27.41 -2.82 2.88
N ASN A 214 -26.59 -1.98 3.43
CA ASN A 214 -26.52 -0.60 3.03
C ASN A 214 -26.00 -0.58 1.61
N THR A 215 -26.71 0.12 0.79
CA THR A 215 -26.44 0.76 -0.51
C THR A 215 -25.13 0.45 -1.24
N GLN A 216 -24.07 0.09 -0.53
CA GLN A 216 -22.75 -0.23 -1.09
C GLN A 216 -22.70 -1.54 -1.90
N ASN A 217 -23.68 -2.44 -1.71
CA ASN A 217 -23.74 -3.72 -2.41
C ASN A 217 -24.87 -3.75 -3.46
N LEU A 218 -25.52 -2.64 -3.70
CA LEU A 218 -26.57 -2.58 -4.69
C LEU A 218 -25.99 -2.62 -6.10
N ARG A 219 -26.53 -3.50 -6.94
CA ARG A 219 -26.10 -3.69 -8.33
C ARG A 219 -26.97 -2.92 -9.30
N PHE A 220 -26.35 -2.25 -10.25
CA PHE A 220 -27.05 -1.66 -11.39
C PHE A 220 -27.54 -2.75 -12.34
N PRO A 221 -28.72 -2.60 -12.97
CA PRO A 221 -29.77 -1.62 -12.67
C PRO A 221 -30.58 -2.01 -11.43
N LYS A 222 -31.10 -1.01 -10.70
CA LYS A 222 -32.05 -1.24 -9.62
C LYS A 222 -33.42 -1.68 -10.20
N ILE A 223 -34.19 -2.48 -9.43
CA ILE A 223 -35.52 -2.90 -9.88
C ILE A 223 -36.48 -1.71 -9.96
N GLU A 224 -36.46 -0.86 -8.93
CA GLU A 224 -37.26 0.36 -8.87
C GLU A 224 -36.36 1.59 -8.85
N PRO A 225 -36.62 2.58 -9.71
CA PRO A 225 -35.93 3.86 -9.66
C PRO A 225 -36.42 4.63 -8.43
N GLU A 226 -35.71 4.53 -7.32
CA GLU A 226 -36.07 5.25 -6.07
C GLU A 226 -35.81 6.75 -6.15
N ASN A 227 -34.91 7.18 -6.98
CA ASN A 227 -34.60 8.59 -7.22
C ASN A 227 -34.07 8.76 -8.65
N ARG A 228 -34.27 9.93 -9.25
CA ARG A 228 -33.72 10.32 -10.56
C ARG A 228 -32.17 10.44 -10.51
N SER A 229 -31.52 9.33 -10.37
CA SER A 229 -30.07 9.26 -10.40
C SER A 229 -29.54 9.24 -11.84
N ILE A 230 -28.25 9.53 -12.02
CA ILE A 230 -27.58 9.39 -13.33
C ILE A 230 -27.73 7.95 -13.84
N GLU A 231 -27.76 6.96 -12.94
CA GLU A 231 -27.99 5.54 -13.28
C GLU A 231 -29.33 5.32 -13.99
N ASP A 232 -30.40 5.97 -13.53
CA ASP A 232 -31.71 5.83 -14.13
C ASP A 232 -31.74 6.45 -15.55
N SER A 233 -30.98 7.51 -15.80
CA SER A 233 -30.85 8.16 -17.09
C SER A 233 -30.12 7.31 -18.13
N ILE A 234 -29.21 6.48 -17.72
CA ILE A 234 -28.42 5.58 -18.60
C ILE A 234 -29.03 4.19 -18.73
N ARG A 235 -30.05 3.87 -17.94
CA ARG A 235 -30.70 2.55 -17.89
C ARG A 235 -31.19 2.07 -19.23
N CYS A 236 -31.83 2.96 -20.02
CA CYS A 236 -32.34 2.66 -21.33
C CYS A 236 -31.26 2.25 -22.35
N PHE A 237 -30.00 2.59 -22.08
CA PHE A 237 -28.87 2.21 -22.94
C PHE A 237 -28.18 0.92 -22.47
N SER A 238 -28.64 0.33 -21.35
CA SER A 238 -28.05 -0.91 -20.83
C SER A 238 -28.62 -2.12 -21.57
N SER A 239 -27.73 -2.98 -22.07
CA SER A 239 -28.10 -4.27 -22.64
C SER A 239 -28.66 -5.27 -21.62
N LEU A 240 -28.52 -4.97 -20.33
CA LEU A 240 -29.00 -5.82 -19.21
C LEU A 240 -30.53 -5.73 -19.05
N GLY A 241 -31.18 -4.75 -19.68
CA GLY A 241 -32.65 -4.58 -19.63
C GLY A 241 -33.15 -4.37 -18.19
N GLU A 242 -34.41 -4.73 -17.95
CA GLU A 242 -34.98 -4.81 -16.60
C GLU A 242 -34.58 -6.14 -15.97
N SER A 243 -33.81 -6.09 -14.88
CA SER A 243 -33.45 -7.32 -14.14
C SER A 243 -34.67 -7.88 -13.42
N GLN A 244 -35.02 -9.13 -13.67
CA GLN A 244 -36.08 -9.83 -12.94
C GLN A 244 -35.70 -10.19 -11.48
N ARG A 245 -34.41 -10.05 -11.12
CA ARG A 245 -33.89 -10.36 -9.78
C ARG A 245 -33.54 -9.10 -9.02
N SER A 246 -33.83 -9.11 -7.71
CA SER A 246 -33.47 -7.99 -6.84
C SER A 246 -31.98 -7.73 -6.85
N GLU A 247 -31.57 -6.50 -6.59
CA GLU A 247 -30.16 -6.10 -6.45
C GLU A 247 -29.47 -6.90 -5.35
N LYS A 248 -30.22 -7.18 -4.30
CA LYS A 248 -29.79 -8.01 -3.16
C LYS A 248 -29.46 -9.43 -3.63
N ASP A 249 -30.34 -10.07 -4.39
CA ASP A 249 -30.12 -11.42 -4.91
C ASP A 249 -28.89 -11.47 -5.81
N ARG A 250 -28.72 -10.46 -6.66
CA ARG A 250 -27.54 -10.36 -7.52
C ARG A 250 -26.24 -10.14 -6.74
N SER A 251 -26.29 -9.40 -5.63
CA SER A 251 -25.15 -9.27 -4.73
C SER A 251 -24.78 -10.59 -4.07
N PHE A 252 -25.76 -11.41 -3.71
CA PHE A 252 -25.52 -12.77 -3.21
C PHE A 252 -24.93 -13.70 -4.27
N ASP A 253 -25.40 -13.59 -5.52
CA ASP A 253 -24.81 -14.37 -6.62
C ASP A 253 -23.33 -14.03 -6.81
N ASP A 254 -22.97 -12.75 -6.70
CA ASP A 254 -21.57 -12.35 -6.80
C ASP A 254 -20.72 -12.85 -5.61
N LEU A 255 -21.28 -12.85 -4.40
CA LEU A 255 -20.61 -13.43 -3.25
C LEU A 255 -20.44 -14.95 -3.41
N THR A 256 -21.47 -15.64 -3.93
CA THR A 256 -21.39 -17.07 -4.22
C THR A 256 -20.28 -17.37 -5.22
N ARG A 257 -20.21 -16.61 -6.29
CA ARG A 257 -19.13 -16.74 -7.30
C ARG A 257 -17.76 -16.47 -6.69
N LEU A 258 -17.67 -15.45 -5.83
CA LEU A 258 -16.42 -15.10 -5.16
C LEU A 258 -15.93 -16.26 -4.27
N TYR A 259 -16.80 -16.83 -3.44
CA TYR A 259 -16.44 -17.97 -2.60
C TYR A 259 -16.17 -19.22 -3.42
N PHE A 260 -16.89 -19.44 -4.53
CA PHE A 260 -16.55 -20.52 -5.45
C PHE A 260 -15.11 -20.41 -5.95
N VAL A 261 -14.65 -19.20 -6.30
CA VAL A 261 -13.26 -18.98 -6.67
C VAL A 261 -12.32 -19.36 -5.53
N ALA A 262 -12.61 -18.90 -4.30
CA ALA A 262 -11.76 -19.21 -3.15
C ALA A 262 -11.68 -20.71 -2.87
N PHE A 263 -12.82 -21.42 -2.88
CA PHE A 263 -12.88 -22.85 -2.57
C PHE A 263 -12.22 -23.71 -3.65
N SER A 264 -12.32 -23.30 -4.91
CA SER A 264 -11.70 -24.01 -6.03
C SER A 264 -10.17 -23.84 -6.10
N ARG A 265 -9.56 -23.07 -5.16
CA ARG A 265 -8.10 -22.94 -5.10
C ARG A 265 -7.43 -24.07 -4.32
N ALA A 266 -8.18 -24.86 -3.55
CA ALA A 266 -7.64 -25.93 -2.76
C ALA A 266 -7.46 -27.20 -3.61
N GLU A 267 -6.22 -27.70 -3.69
CA GLU A 267 -5.92 -29.00 -4.32
C GLU A 267 -6.27 -30.17 -3.38
N ASN A 268 -5.88 -30.08 -2.12
CA ASN A 268 -5.99 -31.19 -1.18
C ASN A 268 -6.87 -30.89 0.02
N VAL A 269 -6.70 -29.72 0.66
CA VAL A 269 -7.39 -29.38 1.91
C VAL A 269 -7.97 -27.98 1.84
N LEU A 270 -9.26 -27.86 2.14
CA LEU A 270 -9.97 -26.62 2.33
C LEU A 270 -10.40 -26.48 3.79
N LEU A 271 -9.94 -25.45 4.49
CA LEU A 271 -10.38 -25.10 5.84
C LEU A 271 -11.23 -23.84 5.81
N LEU A 272 -12.42 -23.90 6.40
CA LEU A 272 -13.30 -22.75 6.57
C LEU A 272 -13.20 -22.27 8.02
N ILE A 273 -12.87 -21.00 8.20
CA ILE A 273 -12.75 -20.39 9.52
C ILE A 273 -13.69 -19.19 9.64
N GLY A 274 -14.14 -18.89 10.85
CA GLY A 274 -14.97 -17.75 11.13
C GLY A 274 -15.40 -17.69 12.59
N LEU A 275 -15.96 -16.56 13.01
CA LEU A 275 -16.56 -16.45 14.33
C LEU A 275 -17.89 -17.24 14.34
N ILE A 276 -18.17 -17.98 15.42
CA ILE A 276 -19.43 -18.73 15.62
C ILE A 276 -20.64 -17.82 15.35
N SER A 277 -20.65 -16.61 15.88
CA SER A 277 -21.72 -15.63 15.64
C SER A 277 -21.90 -15.20 14.18
N SER A 278 -20.91 -15.43 13.33
CA SER A 278 -20.98 -15.19 11.88
C SER A 278 -21.38 -16.45 11.11
N LEU A 279 -21.10 -17.63 11.66
CA LEU A 279 -21.42 -18.92 11.05
C LEU A 279 -22.87 -19.30 11.28
N ASP A 280 -23.42 -19.01 12.48
CA ASP A 280 -24.79 -19.39 12.86
C ASP A 280 -25.88 -18.45 12.32
N GLY A 281 -25.52 -17.44 11.54
CA GLY A 281 -26.49 -16.45 11.01
C GLY A 281 -27.20 -15.64 12.10
N TYR A 282 -26.67 -15.64 13.32
CA TYR A 282 -27.32 -15.00 14.47
C TYR A 282 -27.23 -13.47 14.37
N SER A 283 -28.37 -12.84 14.17
CA SER A 283 -28.51 -11.41 14.36
C SER A 283 -28.71 -11.09 15.86
N VAL A 284 -27.86 -10.26 16.43
CA VAL A 284 -27.99 -9.76 17.81
C VAL A 284 -29.22 -8.85 17.97
N ASN A 285 -29.84 -8.41 16.89
CA ASN A 285 -31.07 -7.61 16.88
C ASN A 285 -32.25 -8.44 16.37
N ASN A 286 -33.19 -8.74 17.25
CA ASN A 286 -34.41 -9.51 17.02
C ASN A 286 -35.33 -9.04 15.87
N ASN A 287 -35.01 -7.91 15.22
CA ASN A 287 -35.82 -7.33 14.16
C ASN A 287 -35.21 -7.46 12.74
N LEU A 288 -34.02 -8.05 12.62
CA LEU A 288 -33.39 -8.27 11.32
C LEU A 288 -33.60 -9.73 10.91
N LYS A 289 -34.15 -9.95 9.71
CA LYS A 289 -34.25 -11.28 9.11
C LYS A 289 -32.86 -11.92 9.10
N GLN A 290 -32.78 -13.18 9.53
CA GLN A 290 -31.56 -13.99 9.39
C GLN A 290 -31.08 -13.93 7.94
N ILE A 291 -29.81 -13.62 7.79
CA ILE A 291 -29.17 -13.66 6.48
C ILE A 291 -28.31 -14.89 6.44
N PRO A 292 -28.57 -15.82 5.54
CA PRO A 292 -27.78 -17.02 5.44
C PRO A 292 -26.34 -16.70 5.11
N ASN A 293 -25.42 -17.48 5.67
CA ASN A 293 -24.01 -17.39 5.31
C ASN A 293 -23.80 -18.04 3.94
N VAL A 294 -23.62 -17.21 2.91
CA VAL A 294 -23.49 -17.65 1.51
C VAL A 294 -22.32 -18.61 1.32
N ALA A 295 -21.24 -18.50 2.11
CA ALA A 295 -20.08 -19.38 2.01
C ALA A 295 -20.37 -20.80 2.51
N LEU A 296 -21.33 -20.96 3.41
CA LEU A 296 -21.72 -22.25 3.98
C LEU A 296 -22.96 -22.87 3.27
N GLY A 297 -23.54 -22.12 2.34
CA GLY A 297 -24.77 -22.52 1.66
C GLY A 297 -26.03 -22.13 2.43
N TRP A 298 -27.18 -22.36 1.80
CA TRP A 298 -28.49 -22.17 2.40
C TRP A 298 -28.85 -23.42 3.24
N SER A 299 -28.94 -23.26 4.51
CA SER A 299 -29.51 -24.31 5.40
C SER A 299 -30.96 -23.98 5.75
#